data_9a7a6b70df34ed6c26ba6c08311239a5
#
_entry.id   9a7a6b70df34ed6c26ba6c08311239a5
#
_cell.length_a   1.000
_cell.length_b   1.000
_cell.length_c   1.000
_cell.angle_alpha   90.00
_cell.angle_beta   90.00
_cell.angle_gamma   90.00
#
_symmetry.space_group_name_H-M   'P 1'
#
loop_
_entity.id
_entity.type
_entity.pdbx_description
1 polymer ?
#
loop_
_entity_poly.entity_id
_entity_poly.type
_entity_poly.pdbx_seq_one_letter_code
_entity_poly.pdbx_strand_id
1 'polypeptide(L)'
;PQFAVNDDVEGWVADPYRGNGEFYMDYADYDLAITAPAGYIVRATGVLQNPADVLTEKAMDRLDAARETRDVVRVVDAEDLKRGEATKSSESGQLTWKFHAENVRDAAVSLGKTYVWDATHAVVKDKHGKGRDGVCMIHAVYETNAGDWVRGAEYARHTIEDMSEMVHPYPWPHMTACEGIIGGGMEYPMMTIIGGRRPAGTIAHELIHMWFPMLLGSNEKRYAWQD
;
A
#
# COMPACT_ATOMS: atom_id res chain seq x y z
N PRO A 1 8.11 -11.50 7.40
CA PRO A 1 8.10 -12.82 6.75
C PRO A 1 7.96 -13.95 7.77
N GLN A 2 7.28 -15.02 7.37
CA GLN A 2 7.08 -16.20 8.21
C GLN A 2 8.38 -17.02 8.32
N PHE A 3 8.58 -17.67 9.47
CA PHE A 3 9.71 -18.58 9.64
C PHE A 3 9.57 -19.88 8.85
N ALA A 4 8.34 -20.37 8.74
CA ALA A 4 8.00 -21.58 8.02
C ALA A 4 6.59 -21.49 7.46
N VAL A 5 6.37 -22.13 6.32
CA VAL A 5 5.09 -22.28 5.65
C VAL A 5 4.79 -23.75 5.50
N ASN A 6 3.53 -24.13 5.68
CA ASN A 6 3.08 -25.49 5.36
C ASN A 6 2.38 -25.42 3.99
N ASP A 7 2.93 -26.07 3.00
CA ASP A 7 2.31 -26.20 1.69
C ASP A 7 1.85 -27.62 1.38
N ASP A 8 0.95 -27.76 0.41
CA ASP A 8 0.32 -29.03 0.06
C ASP A 8 1.26 -30.01 -0.67
N VAL A 9 2.38 -29.53 -1.19
CA VAL A 9 3.32 -30.33 -1.99
C VAL A 9 4.47 -30.85 -1.16
N GLU A 10 5.05 -29.96 -0.34
CA GLU A 10 6.30 -30.24 0.40
C GLU A 10 6.10 -30.31 1.91
N GLY A 11 4.93 -30.00 2.43
CA GLY A 11 4.66 -29.89 3.86
C GLY A 11 5.35 -28.65 4.47
N TRP A 12 6.04 -28.83 5.60
CA TRP A 12 6.73 -27.72 6.25
C TRP A 12 7.99 -27.29 5.49
N VAL A 13 7.95 -26.07 4.97
CA VAL A 13 9.07 -25.38 4.30
C VAL A 13 9.64 -24.32 5.25
N ALA A 14 10.83 -24.53 5.75
CA ALA A 14 11.52 -23.64 6.70
C ALA A 14 12.88 -23.18 6.15
N ASP A 15 12.98 -22.97 4.85
CA ASP A 15 14.22 -22.56 4.20
C ASP A 15 14.67 -21.19 4.72
N PRO A 16 15.93 -21.02 5.13
CA PRO A 16 16.43 -19.74 5.59
C PRO A 16 16.52 -18.74 4.45
N TYR A 17 16.32 -17.45 4.76
CA TYR A 17 16.61 -16.38 3.81
C TYR A 17 18.11 -16.32 3.51
N ARG A 18 18.47 -16.40 2.22
CA ARG A 18 19.87 -16.50 1.75
C ARG A 18 20.35 -15.22 1.03
N GLY A 19 19.54 -14.16 1.04
CA GLY A 19 19.86 -12.91 0.36
C GLY A 19 19.54 -12.89 -1.14
N ASN A 20 19.02 -13.99 -1.67
CA ASN A 20 18.54 -14.11 -3.05
C ASN A 20 17.15 -14.74 -3.03
N GLY A 21 16.25 -14.20 -3.86
CA GLY A 21 14.84 -14.59 -3.85
C GLY A 21 14.08 -13.91 -2.71
N GLU A 22 12.79 -13.79 -2.87
CA GLU A 22 11.90 -13.14 -1.93
C GLU A 22 11.36 -14.09 -0.86
N PHE A 23 10.20 -13.83 -0.33
CA PHE A 23 9.67 -14.56 0.81
C PHE A 23 8.59 -15.55 0.36
N TYR A 24 8.61 -16.76 0.92
CA TYR A 24 7.52 -17.70 0.77
C TYR A 24 6.65 -17.65 2.01
N MET A 25 5.41 -17.21 1.85
CA MET A 25 4.44 -16.97 2.93
C MET A 25 3.07 -17.51 2.56
N ASP A 26 2.28 -17.86 3.57
CA ASP A 26 0.89 -18.26 3.42
C ASP A 26 -0.05 -17.06 3.47
N TYR A 27 -1.28 -17.22 2.98
CA TYR A 27 -2.30 -16.19 3.03
C TYR A 27 -2.98 -16.15 4.39
N ALA A 28 -3.23 -14.93 4.87
CA ALA A 28 -3.93 -14.69 6.12
C ALA A 28 -4.70 -13.37 6.09
N ASP A 29 -5.59 -13.19 7.05
CA ASP A 29 -6.17 -11.90 7.38
C ASP A 29 -5.33 -11.23 8.45
N TYR A 30 -5.15 -9.90 8.32
CA TYR A 30 -4.32 -9.11 9.24
C TYR A 30 -5.13 -7.98 9.85
N ASP A 31 -5.15 -7.94 11.18
CA ASP A 31 -5.58 -6.79 11.97
C ASP A 31 -4.36 -6.09 12.57
N LEU A 32 -4.06 -4.89 12.09
CA LEU A 32 -2.90 -4.13 12.52
C LEU A 32 -3.33 -2.92 13.36
N ALA A 33 -2.76 -2.77 14.54
CA ALA A 33 -2.93 -1.61 15.40
C ALA A 33 -1.56 -0.94 15.66
N ILE A 34 -1.35 0.22 15.04
CA ILE A 34 -0.08 0.94 15.09
C ILE A 34 -0.26 2.21 15.90
N THR A 35 0.39 2.29 17.06
CA THR A 35 0.40 3.49 17.90
C THR A 35 1.65 4.32 17.58
N ALA A 36 1.42 5.54 17.14
CA ALA A 36 2.47 6.50 16.76
C ALA A 36 2.21 7.86 17.40
N PRO A 37 3.23 8.73 17.53
CA PRO A 37 3.02 10.09 17.99
C PRO A 37 2.04 10.84 17.09
N ALA A 38 1.20 11.69 17.67
CA ALA A 38 0.31 12.58 16.92
C ALA A 38 1.12 13.43 15.93
N GLY A 39 0.57 13.68 14.75
CA GLY A 39 1.25 14.35 13.65
C GLY A 39 2.03 13.43 12.71
N TYR A 40 2.12 12.13 13.01
CA TYR A 40 2.67 11.14 12.07
C TYR A 40 1.56 10.58 11.18
N ILE A 41 1.78 10.61 9.87
CA ILE A 41 0.95 9.87 8.92
C ILE A 41 1.41 8.42 8.93
N VAL A 42 0.46 7.50 9.13
CA VAL A 42 0.70 6.06 9.12
C VAL A 42 -0.05 5.44 7.95
N ARG A 43 0.65 4.63 7.18
CA ARG A 43 0.07 3.77 6.16
C ARG A 43 0.51 2.34 6.41
N ALA A 44 -0.36 1.39 6.10
CA ALA A 44 -0.07 -0.02 6.27
C ALA A 44 -0.80 -0.85 5.20
N THR A 45 -0.43 -2.10 5.07
CA THR A 45 -1.24 -3.10 4.40
C THR A 45 -2.66 -3.08 4.96
N GLY A 46 -3.65 -3.04 4.08
CA GLY A 46 -5.06 -3.04 4.49
C GLY A 46 -5.75 -1.67 4.46
N VAL A 47 -7.01 -1.69 4.78
CA VAL A 47 -7.91 -0.53 4.81
C VAL A 47 -7.90 0.09 6.20
N LEU A 48 -7.74 1.41 6.29
CA LEU A 48 -7.84 2.14 7.57
C LEU A 48 -9.27 2.06 8.11
N GLN A 49 -9.42 1.47 9.29
CA GLN A 49 -10.72 1.18 9.92
C GLN A 49 -11.24 2.34 10.81
N ASN A 50 -10.34 3.18 11.30
CA ASN A 50 -10.70 4.24 12.24
C ASN A 50 -10.23 5.64 11.81
N PRO A 51 -10.52 6.07 10.57
CA PRO A 51 -10.06 7.37 10.07
C PRO A 51 -10.55 8.54 10.95
N ALA A 52 -11.78 8.45 11.47
CA ALA A 52 -12.34 9.47 12.35
C ALA A 52 -11.62 9.63 13.68
N ASP A 53 -10.85 8.64 14.14
CA ASP A 53 -10.09 8.73 15.40
C ASP A 53 -8.74 9.41 15.17
N VAL A 54 -8.17 9.36 13.99
CA VAL A 54 -6.78 9.74 13.69
C VAL A 54 -6.65 10.94 12.76
N LEU A 55 -7.60 11.14 11.84
CA LEU A 55 -7.58 12.22 10.86
C LEU A 55 -8.38 13.45 11.34
N THR A 56 -7.93 14.64 10.95
CA THR A 56 -8.73 15.85 11.09
C THR A 56 -9.96 15.80 10.17
N GLU A 57 -11.01 16.58 10.47
CA GLU A 57 -12.17 16.69 9.59
C GLU A 57 -11.76 17.10 8.17
N LYS A 58 -10.87 18.07 8.02
CA LYS A 58 -10.31 18.50 6.74
C LYS A 58 -9.67 17.37 5.94
N ALA A 59 -8.88 16.51 6.60
CA ALA A 59 -8.25 15.37 5.94
C ALA A 59 -9.29 14.29 5.57
N MET A 60 -10.32 14.10 6.38
CA MET A 60 -11.44 13.19 6.08
C MET A 60 -12.25 13.68 4.88
N ASP A 61 -12.65 14.96 4.85
CA ASP A 61 -13.40 15.55 3.73
C ASP A 61 -12.62 15.40 2.40
N ARG A 62 -11.32 15.61 2.44
CA ARG A 62 -10.46 15.44 1.26
C ARG A 62 -10.32 13.95 0.85
N LEU A 63 -10.25 13.03 1.82
CA LEU A 63 -10.22 11.60 1.54
C LEU A 63 -11.54 11.13 0.93
N ASP A 64 -12.67 11.62 1.42
CA ASP A 64 -13.99 11.34 0.86
C ASP A 64 -14.14 11.94 -0.55
N ALA A 65 -13.66 13.16 -0.77
CA ALA A 65 -13.62 13.74 -2.11
C ALA A 65 -12.83 12.88 -3.11
N ALA A 66 -11.72 12.25 -2.68
CA ALA A 66 -10.94 11.35 -3.53
C ALA A 66 -11.70 10.07 -3.95
N ARG A 67 -12.77 9.70 -3.24
CA ARG A 67 -13.65 8.59 -3.62
C ARG A 67 -14.58 8.96 -4.78
N GLU A 68 -14.91 10.25 -4.90
CA GLU A 68 -15.90 10.76 -5.87
C GLU A 68 -15.27 11.32 -7.15
N THR A 69 -13.96 11.60 -7.14
CA THR A 69 -13.25 12.13 -8.30
C THR A 69 -12.09 11.27 -8.72
N ARG A 70 -11.83 11.23 -10.04
CA ARG A 70 -10.62 10.61 -10.60
C ARG A 70 -9.39 11.53 -10.55
N ASP A 71 -9.59 12.81 -10.19
CA ASP A 71 -8.48 13.71 -9.97
C ASP A 71 -7.73 13.30 -8.69
N VAL A 72 -6.44 13.57 -8.66
CA VAL A 72 -5.65 13.36 -7.45
C VAL A 72 -5.97 14.45 -6.44
N VAL A 73 -6.44 14.03 -5.27
CA VAL A 73 -6.76 14.93 -4.15
C VAL A 73 -5.61 14.89 -3.14
N ARG A 74 -5.11 16.06 -2.73
CA ARG A 74 -4.13 16.21 -1.68
C ARG A 74 -4.81 16.10 -0.32
N VAL A 75 -4.75 14.91 0.31
CA VAL A 75 -5.38 14.63 1.62
C VAL A 75 -4.65 15.36 2.74
N VAL A 76 -3.32 15.29 2.76
CA VAL A 76 -2.45 16.03 3.68
C VAL A 76 -1.37 16.76 2.87
N ASP A 77 -1.30 18.07 3.02
CA ASP A 77 -0.30 18.90 2.36
C ASP A 77 0.82 19.39 3.31
N ALA A 78 1.84 20.05 2.74
CA ALA A 78 2.96 20.58 3.50
C ALA A 78 2.55 21.66 4.52
N GLU A 79 1.47 22.40 4.26
CA GLU A 79 0.97 23.41 5.20
C GLU A 79 0.24 22.78 6.38
N ASP A 80 -0.52 21.69 6.15
CA ASP A 80 -1.14 20.90 7.22
C ASP A 80 -0.06 20.35 8.16
N LEU A 81 1.04 19.83 7.60
CA LEU A 81 2.19 19.33 8.38
C LEU A 81 2.83 20.43 9.22
N LYS A 82 3.07 21.61 8.65
CA LYS A 82 3.67 22.75 9.37
C LYS A 82 2.78 23.26 10.51
N ARG A 83 1.45 23.22 10.32
CA ARG A 83 0.48 23.68 11.32
C ARG A 83 0.15 22.62 12.37
N GLY A 84 0.63 21.39 12.20
CA GLY A 84 0.24 20.26 13.04
C GLY A 84 -1.21 19.81 12.84
N GLU A 85 -1.77 20.08 11.66
CA GLU A 85 -3.17 19.78 11.26
C GLU A 85 -3.28 18.50 10.42
N ALA A 86 -2.20 17.74 10.29
CA ALA A 86 -2.19 16.49 9.50
C ALA A 86 -3.01 15.37 10.16
N THR A 87 -3.03 15.31 11.50
CA THR A 87 -3.78 14.35 12.29
C THR A 87 -4.51 15.04 13.44
N LYS A 88 -5.42 14.33 14.10
CA LYS A 88 -5.98 14.79 15.38
C LYS A 88 -4.89 14.96 16.43
N SER A 89 -5.15 15.82 17.40
CA SER A 89 -4.41 15.86 18.65
C SER A 89 -4.94 14.78 19.60
N SER A 90 -4.12 14.39 20.57
CA SER A 90 -4.49 13.44 21.61
C SER A 90 -3.87 13.89 22.95
N GLU A 91 -4.57 13.67 24.05
CA GLU A 91 -4.06 14.00 25.40
C GLU A 91 -2.80 13.20 25.75
N SER A 92 -2.71 11.96 25.27
CA SER A 92 -1.52 11.13 25.42
C SER A 92 -0.36 11.51 24.49
N GLY A 93 -0.60 12.40 23.51
CA GLY A 93 0.33 12.70 22.42
C GLY A 93 0.50 11.59 21.41
N GLN A 94 -0.32 10.54 21.47
CA GLN A 94 -0.26 9.36 20.58
C GLN A 94 -1.62 9.06 19.96
N LEU A 95 -1.60 8.50 18.75
CA LEU A 95 -2.77 8.03 18.03
C LEU A 95 -2.57 6.57 17.62
N THR A 96 -3.62 5.77 17.72
CA THR A 96 -3.59 4.36 17.26
C THR A 96 -4.35 4.24 15.94
N TRP A 97 -3.63 3.87 14.90
CA TRP A 97 -4.14 3.61 13.57
C TRP A 97 -4.47 2.14 13.45
N LYS A 98 -5.67 1.80 12.97
CA LYS A 98 -6.12 0.42 12.82
C LYS A 98 -6.36 0.11 11.35
N PHE A 99 -5.72 -0.95 10.87
CA PHE A 99 -5.89 -1.43 9.50
C PHE A 99 -6.36 -2.87 9.49
N HIS A 100 -7.14 -3.21 8.47
CA HIS A 100 -7.60 -4.57 8.21
C HIS A 100 -7.32 -4.96 6.77
N ALA A 101 -6.73 -6.13 6.56
CA ALA A 101 -6.47 -6.72 5.25
C ALA A 101 -6.93 -8.17 5.25
N GLU A 102 -7.58 -8.59 4.18
CA GLU A 102 -8.05 -9.94 4.00
C GLU A 102 -7.27 -10.64 2.89
N ASN A 103 -6.95 -11.90 3.12
CA ASN A 103 -6.34 -12.79 2.15
C ASN A 103 -5.06 -12.19 1.51
N VAL A 104 -4.11 -11.83 2.35
CA VAL A 104 -2.80 -11.28 1.95
C VAL A 104 -1.66 -12.11 2.52
N ARG A 105 -0.53 -12.15 1.81
CA ARG A 105 0.63 -12.98 2.19
C ARG A 105 1.52 -12.38 3.26
N ASP A 106 1.54 -11.05 3.38
CA ASP A 106 2.38 -10.31 4.32
C ASP A 106 1.74 -8.98 4.67
N ALA A 107 2.35 -8.24 5.59
CA ALA A 107 1.92 -6.91 5.96
C ALA A 107 3.12 -5.99 6.23
N ALA A 108 3.00 -4.77 5.76
CA ALA A 108 3.98 -3.71 5.95
C ALA A 108 3.36 -2.48 6.60
N VAL A 109 4.21 -1.70 7.25
CA VAL A 109 3.85 -0.41 7.86
C VAL A 109 4.88 0.63 7.46
N SER A 110 4.40 1.81 7.09
CA SER A 110 5.22 2.99 6.91
C SER A 110 4.65 4.16 7.70
N LEU A 111 5.50 4.95 8.31
CA LEU A 111 5.10 6.13 9.05
C LEU A 111 6.11 7.26 8.86
N GLY A 112 5.62 8.46 8.70
CA GLY A 112 6.44 9.66 8.52
C GLY A 112 5.78 10.89 9.10
N LYS A 113 6.59 11.75 9.73
CA LYS A 113 6.14 13.04 10.26
C LYS A 113 6.00 14.09 9.15
N THR A 114 6.70 13.89 8.06
CA THR A 114 6.82 14.81 6.93
C THR A 114 6.15 14.28 5.66
N TYR A 115 5.36 13.22 5.78
CA TYR A 115 4.63 12.65 4.65
C TYR A 115 3.48 13.55 4.20
N VAL A 116 3.57 13.95 2.96
CA VAL A 116 2.43 14.42 2.14
C VAL A 116 1.63 13.19 1.74
N TRP A 117 0.32 13.31 1.67
CA TRP A 117 -0.56 12.22 1.30
C TRP A 117 -1.50 12.64 0.18
N ASP A 118 -1.39 11.98 -0.96
CA ASP A 118 -2.30 12.08 -2.09
C ASP A 118 -3.21 10.86 -2.19
N ALA A 119 -4.44 11.06 -2.64
CA ALA A 119 -5.38 9.98 -2.91
C ALA A 119 -6.19 10.22 -4.19
N THR A 120 -6.58 9.13 -4.82
CA THR A 120 -7.53 9.04 -5.93
C THR A 120 -8.18 7.66 -5.90
N HIS A 121 -8.97 7.30 -6.90
CA HIS A 121 -9.43 5.92 -7.06
C HIS A 121 -9.16 5.39 -8.47
N ALA A 122 -8.93 4.09 -8.55
CA ALA A 122 -8.87 3.32 -9.79
C ALA A 122 -10.21 2.62 -10.03
N VAL A 123 -10.64 2.58 -11.29
CA VAL A 123 -11.79 1.78 -11.72
C VAL A 123 -11.27 0.44 -12.20
N VAL A 124 -11.54 -0.59 -11.42
CA VAL A 124 -11.18 -1.96 -11.76
C VAL A 124 -12.24 -2.56 -12.67
N LYS A 125 -11.84 -3.02 -13.85
CA LYS A 125 -12.72 -3.62 -14.86
C LYS A 125 -12.41 -5.07 -15.09
N ASP A 126 -13.44 -5.90 -15.02
CA ASP A 126 -13.35 -7.31 -15.38
C ASP A 126 -13.78 -7.55 -16.83
N LYS A 127 -12.87 -7.30 -17.78
CA LYS A 127 -13.14 -7.55 -19.21
C LYS A 127 -13.12 -9.02 -19.62
N HIS A 128 -12.68 -9.90 -18.74
CA HIS A 128 -12.47 -11.31 -19.05
C HIS A 128 -13.38 -12.26 -18.26
N GLY A 129 -14.28 -11.74 -17.41
CA GLY A 129 -15.16 -12.54 -16.57
C GLY A 129 -14.43 -13.39 -15.52
N LYS A 130 -13.27 -12.89 -15.06
CA LYS A 130 -12.39 -13.58 -14.10
C LYS A 130 -12.56 -13.13 -12.66
N GLY A 131 -13.30 -12.06 -12.43
CA GLY A 131 -13.48 -11.45 -11.11
C GLY A 131 -14.70 -10.55 -11.07
N ARG A 132 -14.56 -9.34 -10.56
CA ARG A 132 -15.65 -8.36 -10.44
C ARG A 132 -15.16 -6.97 -10.83
N ASP A 133 -16.04 -6.20 -11.45
CA ASP A 133 -15.86 -4.75 -11.52
C ASP A 133 -15.83 -4.17 -10.11
N GLY A 134 -14.99 -3.17 -9.88
CA GLY A 134 -14.84 -2.56 -8.57
C GLY A 134 -14.14 -1.21 -8.60
N VAL A 135 -13.95 -0.66 -7.42
CA VAL A 135 -13.18 0.55 -7.18
C VAL A 135 -12.07 0.23 -6.16
N CYS A 136 -10.85 0.60 -6.51
CA CYS A 136 -9.70 0.53 -5.62
C CYS A 136 -9.27 1.94 -5.21
N MET A 137 -9.22 2.22 -3.92
CA MET A 137 -8.65 3.47 -3.43
C MET A 137 -7.14 3.46 -3.58
N ILE A 138 -6.60 4.46 -4.24
CA ILE A 138 -5.17 4.64 -4.49
C ILE A 138 -4.65 5.74 -3.58
N HIS A 139 -3.56 5.44 -2.90
CA HIS A 139 -2.84 6.41 -2.07
C HIS A 139 -1.38 6.50 -2.48
N ALA A 140 -0.81 7.70 -2.36
CA ALA A 140 0.62 7.91 -2.40
C ALA A 140 1.05 8.73 -1.18
N VAL A 141 2.06 8.25 -0.46
CA VAL A 141 2.65 8.98 0.67
C VAL A 141 4.14 9.15 0.42
N TYR A 142 4.62 10.38 0.61
CA TYR A 142 5.99 10.73 0.25
C TYR A 142 6.45 12.00 0.98
N GLU A 143 7.75 12.22 1.04
CA GLU A 143 8.36 13.40 1.64
C GLU A 143 8.05 14.68 0.84
N THR A 144 7.99 15.81 1.50
CA THR A 144 7.63 17.12 0.88
C THR A 144 8.54 17.54 -0.26
N ASN A 145 9.73 16.98 -0.39
CA ASN A 145 10.72 17.30 -1.42
C ASN A 145 11.02 16.12 -2.37
N ALA A 146 10.11 15.19 -2.50
CA ALA A 146 10.32 13.89 -3.14
C ALA A 146 10.32 13.90 -4.69
N GLY A 147 10.39 15.05 -5.35
CA GLY A 147 10.51 15.13 -6.81
C GLY A 147 9.23 14.72 -7.55
N ASP A 148 9.31 13.72 -8.43
CA ASP A 148 8.19 13.28 -9.26
C ASP A 148 7.10 12.51 -8.50
N TRP A 149 7.25 12.32 -7.19
CA TRP A 149 6.25 11.67 -6.34
C TRP A 149 4.90 12.40 -6.31
N VAL A 150 4.86 13.67 -6.66
CA VAL A 150 3.61 14.42 -6.84
C VAL A 150 2.65 13.78 -7.85
N ARG A 151 3.16 12.87 -8.68
CA ARG A 151 2.38 12.05 -9.62
C ARG A 151 2.25 10.58 -9.17
N GLY A 152 2.71 10.25 -7.98
CA GLY A 152 2.75 8.86 -7.50
C GLY A 152 1.38 8.18 -7.49
N ALA A 153 0.34 8.88 -7.02
CA ALA A 153 -1.03 8.37 -7.04
C ALA A 153 -1.58 8.17 -8.47
N GLU A 154 -1.20 9.05 -9.41
CA GLU A 154 -1.56 8.93 -10.83
C GLU A 154 -0.91 7.69 -11.45
N TYR A 155 0.39 7.47 -11.24
CA TYR A 155 1.10 6.30 -11.74
C TYR A 155 0.51 5.01 -11.18
N ALA A 156 0.25 4.96 -9.87
CA ALA A 156 -0.35 3.80 -9.23
C ALA A 156 -1.76 3.51 -9.78
N ARG A 157 -2.59 4.53 -9.96
CA ARG A 157 -3.92 4.38 -10.55
C ARG A 157 -3.87 3.76 -11.94
N HIS A 158 -3.03 4.30 -12.84
CA HIS A 158 -2.91 3.78 -14.19
C HIS A 158 -2.44 2.33 -14.19
N THR A 159 -1.44 2.00 -13.38
CA THR A 159 -0.96 0.62 -13.28
C THR A 159 -2.06 -0.35 -12.83
N ILE A 160 -2.83 0.00 -11.79
CA ILE A 160 -3.93 -0.84 -11.30
C ILE A 160 -5.01 -1.01 -12.39
N GLU A 161 -5.39 0.06 -13.08
CA GLU A 161 -6.41 0.01 -14.15
C GLU A 161 -5.93 -0.84 -15.34
N ASP A 162 -4.72 -0.58 -15.85
CA ASP A 162 -4.17 -1.26 -17.01
C ASP A 162 -3.98 -2.77 -16.74
N MET A 163 -3.40 -3.11 -15.59
CA MET A 163 -3.16 -4.51 -15.23
C MET A 163 -4.46 -5.25 -14.92
N SER A 164 -5.44 -4.57 -14.32
CA SER A 164 -6.77 -5.15 -14.12
C SER A 164 -7.45 -5.52 -15.43
N GLU A 165 -7.28 -4.68 -16.45
CA GLU A 165 -7.82 -4.92 -17.78
C GLU A 165 -7.04 -6.01 -18.54
N MET A 166 -5.71 -6.01 -18.43
CA MET A 166 -4.84 -6.89 -19.22
C MET A 166 -4.76 -8.31 -18.66
N VAL A 167 -4.76 -8.46 -17.33
CA VAL A 167 -4.44 -9.72 -16.65
C VAL A 167 -5.62 -10.25 -15.85
N HIS A 168 -5.97 -9.60 -14.76
CA HIS A 168 -7.02 -9.99 -13.82
C HIS A 168 -7.46 -8.77 -13.00
N PRO A 169 -8.76 -8.59 -12.68
CA PRO A 169 -9.20 -7.52 -11.80
C PRO A 169 -8.42 -7.51 -10.48
N TYR A 170 -7.91 -6.35 -10.10
CA TYR A 170 -7.23 -6.16 -8.82
C TYR A 170 -8.17 -6.54 -7.66
N PRO A 171 -7.83 -7.49 -6.78
CA PRO A 171 -8.80 -8.09 -5.88
C PRO A 171 -9.06 -7.26 -4.61
N TRP A 172 -8.13 -6.38 -4.23
CA TRP A 172 -8.22 -5.66 -2.96
C TRP A 172 -8.81 -4.26 -3.13
N PRO A 173 -9.50 -3.71 -2.12
CA PRO A 173 -10.16 -2.41 -2.20
C PRO A 173 -9.21 -1.20 -2.12
N HIS A 174 -7.91 -1.43 -1.92
CA HIS A 174 -6.96 -0.41 -1.54
C HIS A 174 -5.55 -0.70 -2.05
N MET A 175 -4.81 0.34 -2.45
CA MET A 175 -3.39 0.27 -2.80
C MET A 175 -2.67 1.53 -2.35
N THR A 176 -1.50 1.38 -1.73
CA THR A 176 -0.64 2.49 -1.31
C THR A 176 0.74 2.37 -1.97
N ALA A 177 1.17 3.41 -2.69
CA ALA A 177 2.56 3.61 -3.05
C ALA A 177 3.21 4.51 -2.00
N CYS A 178 4.27 4.03 -1.36
CA CYS A 178 4.93 4.73 -0.27
C CYS A 178 6.39 5.01 -0.61
N GLU A 179 6.81 6.28 -0.52
CA GLU A 179 8.24 6.59 -0.54
C GLU A 179 8.92 6.04 0.71
N GLY A 180 10.00 5.34 0.52
CA GLY A 180 10.79 4.73 1.59
C GLY A 180 12.29 4.99 1.45
N ILE A 181 13.03 4.56 2.46
CA ILE A 181 14.48 4.75 2.56
C ILE A 181 15.29 3.62 1.89
N ILE A 182 14.62 2.71 1.19
CA ILE A 182 15.25 1.58 0.50
C ILE A 182 15.75 1.99 -0.89
N GLY A 183 16.70 1.24 -1.45
CA GLY A 183 17.08 1.33 -2.86
C GLY A 183 16.19 0.40 -3.69
N GLY A 184 15.58 0.91 -4.76
CA GLY A 184 14.61 0.14 -5.54
C GLY A 184 13.21 0.16 -4.93
N GLY A 185 12.55 -0.97 -4.89
CA GLY A 185 11.23 -1.12 -4.28
C GLY A 185 11.05 -2.42 -3.51
N MET A 186 9.88 -2.58 -2.92
CA MET A 186 9.43 -3.80 -2.24
C MET A 186 7.91 -3.89 -2.30
N GLU A 187 7.44 -5.01 -2.79
CA GLU A 187 6.05 -5.33 -3.13
C GLU A 187 5.23 -5.93 -2.00
N TYR A 188 5.02 -5.25 -0.91
CA TYR A 188 4.09 -5.77 0.09
C TYR A 188 2.64 -5.72 -0.42
N PRO A 189 1.77 -6.68 -0.05
CA PRO A 189 0.38 -6.68 -0.49
C PRO A 189 -0.34 -5.38 -0.09
N MET A 190 -1.08 -4.78 -1.01
CA MET A 190 -1.83 -3.54 -0.84
C MET A 190 -0.97 -2.31 -0.48
N MET A 191 0.35 -2.46 -0.40
CA MET A 191 1.27 -1.39 -0.05
C MET A 191 2.67 -1.69 -0.59
N THR A 192 3.23 -0.81 -1.43
CA THR A 192 4.61 -0.91 -1.87
C THR A 192 5.48 0.14 -1.20
N ILE A 193 6.74 -0.19 -0.94
CA ILE A 193 7.74 0.75 -0.42
C ILE A 193 8.78 0.98 -1.52
N ILE A 194 8.97 2.22 -1.92
CA ILE A 194 9.73 2.58 -3.13
C ILE A 194 10.72 3.69 -2.79
N GLY A 195 11.98 3.47 -3.11
CA GLY A 195 13.02 4.49 -2.98
C GLY A 195 13.16 5.37 -4.22
N GLY A 196 13.82 6.50 -4.02
CA GLY A 196 14.24 7.40 -5.10
C GLY A 196 13.21 8.46 -5.48
N ARG A 197 13.68 9.42 -6.28
CA ARG A 197 12.95 10.66 -6.64
C ARG A 197 12.19 10.58 -7.96
N ARG A 198 12.36 9.51 -8.73
CA ARG A 198 11.69 9.26 -10.03
C ARG A 198 10.98 7.91 -9.98
N PRO A 199 9.86 7.84 -9.27
CA PRO A 199 9.29 6.56 -8.88
C PRO A 199 8.46 5.87 -9.97
N ALA A 200 8.15 6.51 -11.10
CA ALA A 200 7.16 6.03 -12.07
C ALA A 200 7.36 4.57 -12.50
N GLY A 201 8.57 4.23 -12.93
CA GLY A 201 8.89 2.86 -13.38
C GLY A 201 8.87 1.86 -12.21
N THR A 202 9.40 2.27 -11.05
CA THR A 202 9.41 1.42 -9.87
C THR A 202 8.00 1.23 -9.30
N ILE A 203 7.16 2.28 -9.27
CA ILE A 203 5.74 2.14 -8.89
C ILE A 203 5.06 1.10 -9.79
N ALA A 204 5.22 1.20 -11.11
CA ALA A 204 4.62 0.23 -12.03
C ALA A 204 5.13 -1.19 -11.77
N HIS A 205 6.45 -1.36 -11.56
CA HIS A 205 7.07 -2.64 -11.28
C HIS A 205 6.51 -3.27 -10.00
N GLU A 206 6.56 -2.56 -8.87
CA GLU A 206 6.10 -3.06 -7.58
C GLU A 206 4.58 -3.33 -7.54
N LEU A 207 3.79 -2.56 -8.30
CA LEU A 207 2.36 -2.80 -8.38
C LEU A 207 2.00 -3.99 -9.27
N ILE A 208 2.81 -4.33 -10.26
CA ILE A 208 2.61 -5.53 -11.10
C ILE A 208 2.79 -6.79 -10.25
N HIS A 209 3.65 -6.77 -9.27
CA HIS A 209 3.81 -7.85 -8.30
C HIS A 209 2.52 -8.15 -7.50
N MET A 210 1.53 -7.26 -7.47
CA MET A 210 0.23 -7.56 -6.85
C MET A 210 -0.50 -8.72 -7.55
N TRP A 211 -0.23 -8.97 -8.83
CA TRP A 211 -0.74 -10.13 -9.54
C TRP A 211 0.17 -11.34 -9.40
N PHE A 212 1.48 -11.10 -9.33
CA PHE A 212 2.48 -12.13 -9.16
C PHE A 212 3.69 -11.54 -8.41
N PRO A 213 3.99 -11.95 -7.19
CA PRO A 213 3.51 -13.15 -6.47
C PRO A 213 2.36 -12.92 -5.47
N MET A 214 1.77 -11.71 -5.37
CA MET A 214 0.83 -11.43 -4.28
C MET A 214 -0.54 -12.13 -4.44
N LEU A 215 -1.12 -12.12 -5.64
CA LEU A 215 -2.37 -12.83 -5.91
C LEU A 215 -2.12 -14.33 -6.17
N LEU A 216 -1.07 -14.66 -6.90
CA LEU A 216 -0.66 -16.03 -7.21
C LEU A 216 0.69 -16.30 -6.54
N GLY A 217 0.65 -16.79 -5.30
CA GLY A 217 1.84 -17.09 -4.51
C GLY A 217 2.67 -18.24 -5.07
N SER A 218 3.98 -18.10 -5.00
CA SER A 218 4.95 -19.14 -5.35
C SER A 218 6.00 -19.30 -4.25
N ASN A 219 6.75 -20.39 -4.28
CA ASN A 219 7.92 -20.56 -3.43
C ASN A 219 9.13 -19.83 -4.02
N GLU A 220 9.19 -18.53 -3.81
CA GLU A 220 10.22 -17.64 -4.37
C GLU A 220 11.63 -17.96 -3.83
N LYS A 221 11.74 -18.57 -2.66
CA LYS A 221 13.04 -19.04 -2.12
C LYS A 221 13.68 -20.12 -2.99
N ARG A 222 12.87 -20.95 -3.65
CA ARG A 222 13.33 -22.04 -4.51
C ARG A 222 13.21 -21.73 -5.99
N TYR A 223 12.23 -20.93 -6.33
CA TYR A 223 11.87 -20.59 -7.70
C TYR A 223 11.87 -19.07 -7.93
N ALA A 224 12.98 -18.43 -7.54
CA ALA A 224 13.14 -16.95 -7.62
C ALA A 224 12.86 -16.34 -9.00
N TRP A 225 12.90 -17.15 -10.07
CA TRP A 225 12.54 -16.72 -11.42
C TRP A 225 11.02 -16.47 -11.60
N GLN A 226 10.21 -16.83 -10.61
CA GLN A 226 8.77 -16.62 -10.59
C GLN A 226 8.37 -15.31 -9.90
N ASP A 227 9.35 -14.57 -9.36
CA ASP A 227 9.16 -13.25 -8.80
C ASP A 227 9.35 -12.12 -9.84
#